data_f3ed64358bef76087a7ed7478cfc801e
#
_entry.id   f3ed64358bef76087a7ed7478cfc801e
#
_cell.length_a   1.000
_cell.length_b   1.000
_cell.length_c   1.000
_cell.angle_alpha   90.00
_cell.angle_beta   90.00
_cell.angle_gamma   90.00
#
_symmetry.space_group_name_H-M   'P 1'
#
loop_
_entity.id
_entity.type
_entity.pdbx_description
1 polymer ?
#
loop_
_entity_poly.entity_id
_entity_poly.type
_entity_poly.pdbx_seq_one_letter_code
_entity_poly.pdbx_strand_id
1 'polypeptide(L)'
;MTAPLQNSKPTLQRLGGNRAAVFIILLTLHDFLMEFMEKKLYPFKFIPVASKRPWGGHDLMKKLGKEFVECDEEGNEVAISADELVGESWEIADMGVEDSVVKEGWLAGNTLSELMETYLEKVVGEDVYNYYGRQFPLLVKFLDIHGKLSVQVHPDDEIAAERYDSLGKAEIWYIMDAEPGAKVYMGFNREVSAQEFYDRCHKGTVEEILNVIYPKKGDAIYVAPGTVHAAEGGLLIAEIQESSDLTFRLYDWGREFDPATARQMHLEEAIDLINYGRFDEGLYRKGPLWGDEASDEPCKVPESFYSCSCGCDDEHCTCGDDCTCGCHEGGECHCHEEGHECHCGEEGHECHSGGHTGHHHHHGDRITETLVESPQFNVTKINLTDPLHIYTEQFATFIIYMCVEGEASIQVPTESPDGHKGMENHVLKAGETILIPAQMDDFYLVPRDRQTVLLEAVTRPVDDVDAYIDPMTEAYLDDEDYEGLEDGLLDDDDEDVAEPSGASPLGFFGAGR
;
A
#
# COMPACT_ATOMS: atom_id res chain seq x y z
N MET A 1 -22.14 28.17 79.95
CA MET A 1 -21.04 27.29 80.37
C MET A 1 -20.50 26.62 79.13
N THR A 2 -19.45 27.16 78.61
CA THR A 2 -18.79 26.81 77.36
C THR A 2 -17.70 25.80 77.63
N ALA A 3 -17.71 24.69 76.93
CA ALA A 3 -16.62 23.72 76.94
C ALA A 3 -15.80 23.88 75.62
N PRO A 4 -14.48 23.76 75.63
CA PRO A 4 -13.64 24.08 74.48
C PRO A 4 -13.47 22.87 73.57
N LEU A 5 -13.51 23.16 72.26
CA LEU A 5 -13.17 22.24 71.16
C LEU A 5 -11.67 21.91 71.22
N GLN A 6 -11.34 20.63 71.40
CA GLN A 6 -9.99 20.12 71.22
C GLN A 6 -9.70 19.88 69.72
N ASN A 7 -8.71 20.63 69.22
CA ASN A 7 -8.06 20.44 67.95
C ASN A 7 -7.23 19.13 67.97
N SER A 8 -7.68 18.04 67.36
CA SER A 8 -6.86 16.89 67.04
C SER A 8 -6.31 17.03 65.64
N LYS A 9 -5.02 17.35 65.51
CA LYS A 9 -4.26 17.22 64.25
C LYS A 9 -4.20 15.71 63.88
N PRO A 10 -4.46 15.34 62.62
CA PRO A 10 -4.22 13.97 62.19
C PRO A 10 -2.72 13.71 62.14
N THR A 11 -2.31 12.76 62.95
CA THR A 11 -0.94 12.20 62.98
C THR A 11 -0.73 11.48 61.65
N LEU A 12 0.14 11.98 60.80
CA LEU A 12 0.69 11.24 59.67
C LEU A 12 1.46 10.03 60.18
N GLN A 13 0.78 8.88 60.26
CA GLN A 13 1.44 7.61 60.43
C GLN A 13 2.36 7.37 59.25
N ARG A 14 3.66 7.30 59.49
CA ARG A 14 4.70 6.89 58.55
C ARG A 14 4.31 5.60 57.86
N LEU A 15 4.04 5.70 56.58
CA LEU A 15 4.07 4.56 55.65
C LEU A 15 5.53 4.10 55.46
N GLY A 16 6.07 3.49 56.48
CA GLY A 16 7.39 2.86 56.54
C GLY A 16 7.29 1.37 56.26
N GLY A 17 6.73 0.96 55.14
CA GLY A 17 6.54 -0.46 54.89
C GLY A 17 6.51 -0.92 53.44
N ASN A 18 6.70 -0.05 52.46
CA ASN A 18 6.50 -0.54 51.09
C ASN A 18 7.38 0.10 50.01
N ARG A 19 8.46 0.79 50.35
CA ARG A 19 9.41 1.28 49.35
C ARG A 19 10.07 0.11 48.58
N ALA A 20 10.37 -0.99 49.26
CA ALA A 20 10.92 -2.19 48.66
C ALA A 20 9.89 -2.89 47.73
N ALA A 21 8.62 -2.97 48.14
CA ALA A 21 7.57 -3.57 47.34
C ALA A 21 7.25 -2.71 46.09
N VAL A 22 7.18 -1.37 46.24
CA VAL A 22 7.01 -0.45 45.11
C VAL A 22 8.21 -0.50 44.17
N PHE A 23 9.44 -0.59 44.71
CA PHE A 23 10.64 -0.72 43.91
C PHE A 23 10.71 -2.05 43.16
N ILE A 24 10.29 -3.16 43.79
CA ILE A 24 10.19 -4.47 43.14
C ILE A 24 9.12 -4.43 42.05
N ILE A 25 7.95 -3.83 42.29
CA ILE A 25 6.90 -3.68 41.29
C ILE A 25 7.39 -2.83 40.10
N LEU A 26 8.11 -1.74 40.36
CA LEU A 26 8.69 -0.90 39.31
C LEU A 26 9.78 -1.63 38.51
N LEU A 27 10.63 -2.44 39.18
CA LEU A 27 11.63 -3.26 38.51
C LEU A 27 10.96 -4.36 37.67
N THR A 28 9.99 -5.08 38.23
CA THR A 28 9.26 -6.11 37.46
C THR A 28 8.45 -5.52 36.32
N LEU A 29 7.89 -4.31 36.45
CA LEU A 29 7.23 -3.59 35.39
C LEU A 29 8.24 -3.11 34.33
N HIS A 30 9.40 -2.63 34.77
CA HIS A 30 10.50 -2.24 33.89
C HIS A 30 11.03 -3.45 33.11
N ASP A 31 11.32 -4.57 33.80
CA ASP A 31 11.80 -5.80 33.17
C ASP A 31 10.74 -6.36 32.18
N PHE A 32 9.45 -6.32 32.58
CA PHE A 32 8.33 -6.69 31.69
C PHE A 32 8.21 -5.77 30.47
N LEU A 33 8.34 -4.45 30.67
CA LEU A 33 8.33 -3.48 29.57
C LEU A 33 9.55 -3.62 28.66
N MET A 34 10.74 -3.87 29.24
CA MET A 34 11.95 -4.13 28.45
C MET A 34 11.84 -5.44 27.67
N GLU A 35 11.34 -6.52 28.29
CA GLU A 35 11.07 -7.79 27.60
C GLU A 35 10.01 -7.62 26.51
N PHE A 36 9.01 -6.77 26.70
CA PHE A 36 8.00 -6.45 25.70
C PHE A 36 8.58 -5.58 24.55
N MET A 37 9.47 -4.64 24.87
CA MET A 37 10.17 -3.81 23.87
C MET A 37 11.26 -4.55 23.09
N GLU A 38 11.81 -5.66 23.65
CA GLU A 38 12.80 -6.54 23.00
C GLU A 38 12.15 -7.62 22.13
N LYS A 39 10.81 -7.80 22.16
CA LYS A 39 10.16 -8.77 21.29
C LYS A 39 10.32 -8.35 19.83
N LYS A 40 11.00 -9.20 19.05
CA LYS A 40 11.10 -9.04 17.61
C LYS A 40 9.72 -9.18 16.97
N LEU A 41 9.48 -8.39 15.95
CA LEU A 41 8.32 -8.56 15.07
C LEU A 41 8.44 -9.92 14.35
N TYR A 42 7.33 -10.40 13.85
CA TYR A 42 7.18 -11.69 13.18
C TYR A 42 6.33 -11.52 11.91
N PRO A 43 6.28 -12.48 11.00
CA PRO A 43 5.43 -12.40 9.82
C PRO A 43 3.96 -12.23 10.20
N PHE A 44 3.30 -11.18 9.69
CA PHE A 44 1.92 -10.86 10.01
C PHE A 44 0.95 -11.45 8.99
N LYS A 45 -0.02 -12.20 9.47
CA LYS A 45 -1.25 -12.51 8.76
C LYS A 45 -2.39 -11.69 9.33
N PHE A 46 -3.25 -11.21 8.45
CA PHE A 46 -4.41 -10.41 8.83
C PHE A 46 -5.72 -11.19 8.62
N ILE A 47 -6.78 -10.71 9.26
CA ILE A 47 -8.13 -11.20 9.03
C ILE A 47 -8.63 -10.52 7.75
N PRO A 48 -8.99 -11.29 6.70
CA PRO A 48 -9.43 -10.70 5.45
C PRO A 48 -10.78 -10.01 5.61
N VAL A 49 -10.94 -8.82 5.02
CA VAL A 49 -12.18 -8.06 5.03
C VAL A 49 -12.92 -8.27 3.71
N ALA A 50 -14.16 -8.76 3.80
CA ALA A 50 -15.02 -8.96 2.62
C ALA A 50 -15.69 -7.66 2.19
N SER A 51 -15.62 -7.36 0.90
CA SER A 51 -16.39 -6.27 0.29
C SER A 51 -17.42 -6.83 -0.69
N LYS A 52 -18.71 -6.73 -0.30
CA LYS A 52 -19.84 -7.16 -1.14
C LYS A 52 -20.03 -6.15 -2.27
N ARG A 53 -19.94 -6.62 -3.50
CA ARG A 53 -20.07 -5.79 -4.70
C ARG A 53 -21.11 -6.39 -5.66
N PRO A 54 -21.89 -5.58 -6.38
CA PRO A 54 -22.93 -6.09 -7.29
C PRO A 54 -22.35 -6.88 -8.48
N TRP A 55 -21.06 -6.75 -8.73
CA TRP A 55 -20.33 -7.45 -9.76
C TRP A 55 -19.51 -8.65 -9.23
N GLY A 56 -19.57 -8.90 -7.92
CA GLY A 56 -18.83 -9.98 -7.27
C GLY A 56 -19.27 -11.38 -7.69
N GLY A 57 -18.52 -12.37 -7.25
CA GLY A 57 -18.75 -13.78 -7.49
C GLY A 57 -18.72 -14.61 -6.21
N HIS A 58 -18.40 -15.88 -6.37
CA HIS A 58 -18.30 -16.85 -5.27
C HIS A 58 -16.91 -17.51 -5.21
N ASP A 59 -15.99 -17.15 -6.10
CA ASP A 59 -14.73 -17.84 -6.28
C ASP A 59 -13.75 -17.58 -5.14
N LEU A 60 -13.83 -16.42 -4.49
CA LEU A 60 -13.08 -16.15 -3.25
C LEU A 60 -13.38 -17.20 -2.17
N MET A 61 -14.64 -17.58 -1.99
CA MET A 61 -15.01 -18.62 -1.03
C MET A 61 -14.88 -20.03 -1.60
N LYS A 62 -15.30 -20.27 -2.87
CA LYS A 62 -15.36 -21.62 -3.45
C LYS A 62 -14.02 -22.12 -3.96
N LYS A 63 -13.21 -21.25 -4.61
CA LYS A 63 -11.90 -21.64 -5.17
C LYS A 63 -10.76 -21.39 -4.18
N LEU A 64 -10.78 -20.25 -3.45
CA LEU A 64 -9.73 -19.91 -2.50
C LEU A 64 -10.04 -20.34 -1.06
N GLY A 65 -11.25 -20.85 -0.80
CA GLY A 65 -11.63 -21.34 0.52
C GLY A 65 -11.68 -20.26 1.60
N LYS A 66 -11.89 -19.00 1.22
CA LYS A 66 -11.96 -17.89 2.18
C LYS A 66 -13.23 -17.99 3.02
N GLU A 67 -13.07 -17.67 4.29
CA GLU A 67 -14.15 -17.54 5.24
C GLU A 67 -14.23 -16.08 5.70
N PHE A 68 -15.40 -15.48 5.60
CA PHE A 68 -15.62 -14.09 5.96
C PHE A 68 -16.67 -13.98 7.07
N VAL A 69 -16.51 -12.96 7.88
CA VAL A 69 -17.48 -12.58 8.89
C VAL A 69 -17.92 -11.12 8.68
N GLU A 70 -19.15 -10.82 9.06
CA GLU A 70 -19.67 -9.46 9.13
C GLU A 70 -20.38 -9.26 10.46
N CYS A 71 -20.58 -8.02 10.88
CA CYS A 71 -21.37 -7.72 12.06
C CYS A 71 -22.87 -7.58 11.69
N ASP A 72 -23.74 -8.27 12.42
CA ASP A 72 -25.18 -8.08 12.33
C ASP A 72 -25.61 -6.73 12.97
N GLU A 73 -26.92 -6.42 12.91
CA GLU A 73 -27.48 -5.20 13.49
C GLU A 73 -27.30 -5.10 15.01
N GLU A 74 -27.11 -6.22 15.69
CA GLU A 74 -26.83 -6.32 17.12
C GLU A 74 -25.34 -6.27 17.46
N GLY A 75 -24.45 -6.26 16.44
CA GLY A 75 -23.00 -6.22 16.58
C GLY A 75 -22.35 -7.59 16.83
N ASN A 76 -23.07 -8.70 16.55
CA ASN A 76 -22.48 -10.04 16.63
C ASN A 76 -21.82 -10.42 15.31
N GLU A 77 -20.72 -11.15 15.40
CA GLU A 77 -20.07 -11.73 14.22
C GLU A 77 -20.92 -12.84 13.62
N VAL A 78 -21.23 -12.70 12.33
CA VAL A 78 -22.00 -13.67 11.55
C VAL A 78 -21.20 -14.04 10.30
N ALA A 79 -21.08 -15.34 10.02
CA ALA A 79 -20.40 -15.80 8.82
C ALA A 79 -21.18 -15.38 7.56
N ILE A 80 -20.46 -14.83 6.58
CA ILE A 80 -21.00 -14.55 5.25
C ILE A 80 -21.29 -15.90 4.55
N SER A 81 -22.49 -16.04 4.01
CA SER A 81 -22.89 -17.26 3.31
C SER A 81 -22.09 -17.44 2.00
N ALA A 82 -21.71 -18.67 1.71
CA ALA A 82 -21.03 -19.01 0.44
C ALA A 82 -21.89 -18.78 -0.82
N ASP A 83 -23.19 -18.47 -0.65
CA ASP A 83 -24.10 -18.11 -1.73
C ASP A 83 -24.21 -16.58 -1.91
N GLU A 84 -23.58 -15.79 -1.06
CA GLU A 84 -23.51 -14.34 -1.22
C GLU A 84 -22.43 -13.93 -2.21
N LEU A 85 -22.65 -12.80 -2.88
CA LEU A 85 -21.68 -12.23 -3.82
C LEU A 85 -20.64 -11.41 -3.05
N VAL A 86 -19.38 -11.83 -3.10
CA VAL A 86 -18.25 -11.07 -2.57
C VAL A 86 -17.35 -10.69 -3.76
N GLY A 87 -17.15 -9.40 -3.96
CA GLY A 87 -16.34 -8.89 -5.07
C GLY A 87 -14.88 -8.74 -4.71
N GLU A 88 -14.59 -8.37 -3.45
CA GLU A 88 -13.22 -8.09 -3.00
C GLU A 88 -12.96 -8.73 -1.64
N SER A 89 -11.74 -9.24 -1.48
CA SER A 89 -11.15 -9.64 -0.20
C SER A 89 -9.94 -8.75 0.07
N TRP A 90 -10.04 -7.86 1.04
CA TRP A 90 -8.95 -6.99 1.42
C TRP A 90 -8.05 -7.74 2.39
N GLU A 91 -6.80 -7.90 2.01
CA GLU A 91 -5.83 -8.73 2.73
C GLU A 91 -4.92 -7.90 3.63
N ILE A 92 -4.45 -6.76 3.13
CA ILE A 92 -3.63 -5.78 3.84
C ILE A 92 -4.18 -4.41 3.48
N ALA A 93 -4.69 -3.69 4.46
CA ALA A 93 -5.31 -2.38 4.29
C ALA A 93 -5.06 -1.52 5.53
N ASP A 94 -4.70 -0.27 5.30
CA ASP A 94 -4.65 0.82 6.27
C ASP A 94 -5.53 1.95 5.74
N MET A 95 -6.86 1.73 5.81
CA MET A 95 -7.88 2.58 5.20
C MET A 95 -8.91 3.10 6.22
N GLY A 96 -8.46 3.33 7.44
CA GLY A 96 -9.30 3.85 8.52
C GLY A 96 -10.35 2.84 9.00
N VAL A 97 -11.55 2.85 8.45
CA VAL A 97 -12.63 1.93 8.89
C VAL A 97 -12.33 0.48 8.50
N GLU A 98 -11.74 0.27 7.34
CA GLU A 98 -11.29 -1.03 6.82
C GLU A 98 -9.79 -1.26 7.12
N ASP A 99 -9.40 -1.10 8.39
CA ASP A 99 -8.04 -1.36 8.83
C ASP A 99 -7.83 -2.86 9.11
N SER A 100 -6.74 -3.42 8.59
CA SER A 100 -6.43 -4.85 8.72
C SER A 100 -6.06 -5.22 10.16
N VAL A 101 -6.71 -6.25 10.70
CA VAL A 101 -6.48 -6.75 12.06
C VAL A 101 -5.57 -7.97 12.04
N VAL A 102 -4.50 -7.95 12.84
CA VAL A 102 -3.56 -9.08 12.98
C VAL A 102 -4.30 -10.31 13.48
N LYS A 103 -4.18 -11.41 12.74
CA LYS A 103 -4.91 -12.66 12.98
C LYS A 103 -4.35 -13.49 14.12
N GLU A 104 -3.02 -13.57 14.24
CA GLU A 104 -2.34 -14.51 15.14
C GLU A 104 -1.05 -13.93 15.72
N GLY A 105 -0.48 -14.61 16.70
CA GLY A 105 0.73 -14.21 17.39
C GLY A 105 0.47 -13.28 18.58
N TRP A 106 1.53 -12.69 19.12
CA TRP A 106 1.43 -11.88 20.35
C TRP A 106 0.87 -10.46 20.09
N LEU A 107 0.75 -10.06 18.83
CA LEU A 107 0.08 -8.82 18.39
C LEU A 107 -1.32 -9.07 17.83
N ALA A 108 -1.86 -10.30 17.93
CA ALA A 108 -3.20 -10.60 17.46
C ALA A 108 -4.25 -9.64 18.04
N GLY A 109 -5.12 -9.12 17.18
CA GLY A 109 -6.16 -8.15 17.54
C GLY A 109 -5.75 -6.69 17.43
N ASN A 110 -4.46 -6.36 17.22
CA ASN A 110 -4.05 -5.01 16.87
C ASN A 110 -4.30 -4.75 15.39
N THR A 111 -4.57 -3.51 15.03
CA THR A 111 -4.73 -3.10 13.65
C THR A 111 -3.39 -2.79 12.98
N LEU A 112 -3.36 -2.69 11.65
CA LEU A 112 -2.15 -2.32 10.92
C LEU A 112 -1.72 -0.90 11.27
N SER A 113 -2.66 0.05 11.39
CA SER A 113 -2.34 1.41 11.82
C SER A 113 -1.77 1.46 13.25
N GLU A 114 -2.28 0.66 14.20
CA GLU A 114 -1.68 0.54 15.54
C GLU A 114 -0.24 -0.02 15.49
N LEU A 115 0.04 -0.94 14.55
CA LEU A 115 1.42 -1.42 14.32
C LEU A 115 2.30 -0.30 13.75
N MET A 116 1.80 0.47 12.80
CA MET A 116 2.52 1.61 12.21
C MET A 116 2.79 2.68 13.25
N GLU A 117 1.83 3.02 14.12
CA GLU A 117 2.02 3.98 15.21
C GLU A 117 3.03 3.51 16.27
N THR A 118 3.09 2.20 16.52
CA THR A 118 3.90 1.65 17.63
C THR A 118 5.31 1.28 17.20
N TYR A 119 5.48 0.71 16.02
CA TYR A 119 6.74 0.10 15.57
C TYR A 119 7.40 0.85 14.42
N LEU A 120 6.69 1.78 13.78
CA LEU A 120 7.24 2.74 12.82
C LEU A 120 8.13 2.06 11.75
N GLU A 121 9.38 2.54 11.62
CA GLU A 121 10.37 2.02 10.69
C GLU A 121 10.68 0.52 10.84
N LYS A 122 10.36 -0.08 11.98
CA LYS A 122 10.55 -1.53 12.17
C LYS A 122 9.59 -2.38 11.34
N VAL A 123 8.41 -1.82 11.00
CA VAL A 123 7.43 -2.48 10.14
C VAL A 123 7.81 -2.29 8.68
N VAL A 124 8.05 -1.05 8.24
CA VAL A 124 8.13 -0.72 6.81
C VAL A 124 9.55 -0.43 6.30
N GLY A 125 10.52 -0.18 7.18
CA GLY A 125 11.86 0.28 6.83
C GLY A 125 11.99 1.80 6.96
N GLU A 126 13.23 2.26 7.15
CA GLU A 126 13.52 3.67 7.43
C GLU A 126 13.11 4.58 6.27
N ASP A 127 13.50 4.24 5.03
CA ASP A 127 13.21 5.06 3.86
C ASP A 127 11.70 5.14 3.56
N VAL A 128 11.00 4.01 3.68
CA VAL A 128 9.54 3.98 3.50
C VAL A 128 8.83 4.78 4.58
N TYR A 129 9.29 4.69 5.83
CA TYR A 129 8.73 5.47 6.92
C TYR A 129 8.97 6.98 6.74
N ASN A 130 10.18 7.36 6.30
CA ASN A 130 10.52 8.76 6.04
C ASN A 130 9.67 9.37 4.91
N TYR A 131 9.25 8.55 3.94
CA TYR A 131 8.44 9.00 2.80
C TYR A 131 6.94 9.00 3.09
N TYR A 132 6.39 7.91 3.67
CA TYR A 132 4.94 7.72 3.87
C TYR A 132 4.47 8.03 5.30
N GLY A 133 5.41 8.32 6.24
CA GLY A 133 5.06 8.54 7.64
C GLY A 133 4.41 7.31 8.26
N ARG A 134 3.24 7.49 8.87
CA ARG A 134 2.50 6.43 9.54
C ARG A 134 1.56 5.66 8.63
N GLN A 135 1.31 6.16 7.43
CA GLN A 135 0.43 5.48 6.48
C GLN A 135 1.14 4.26 5.88
N PHE A 136 0.50 3.10 5.91
CA PHE A 136 1.03 1.94 5.21
C PHE A 136 0.84 2.12 3.70
N PRO A 137 1.88 1.97 2.86
CA PRO A 137 1.86 2.47 1.49
C PRO A 137 1.02 1.65 0.50
N LEU A 138 0.70 0.40 0.80
CA LEU A 138 0.04 -0.52 -0.13
C LEU A 138 -1.30 -1.05 0.39
N LEU A 139 -2.23 -1.21 -0.53
CA LEU A 139 -3.49 -1.92 -0.33
C LEU A 139 -3.48 -3.18 -1.20
N VAL A 140 -3.69 -4.34 -0.58
CA VAL A 140 -3.59 -5.66 -1.23
C VAL A 140 -4.91 -6.39 -1.15
N LYS A 141 -5.38 -6.88 -2.29
CA LYS A 141 -6.70 -7.51 -2.41
C LYS A 141 -6.69 -8.74 -3.32
N PHE A 142 -7.70 -9.58 -3.15
CA PHE A 142 -8.16 -10.48 -4.20
C PHE A 142 -9.52 -10.02 -4.71
N LEU A 143 -9.67 -10.00 -6.04
CA LEU A 143 -10.91 -9.60 -6.70
C LEU A 143 -11.56 -10.82 -7.37
N ASP A 144 -12.88 -10.89 -7.26
CA ASP A 144 -13.72 -11.91 -7.92
C ASP A 144 -14.78 -11.19 -8.76
N ILE A 145 -14.52 -11.04 -10.08
CA ILE A 145 -15.30 -10.21 -10.99
C ILE A 145 -16.11 -11.09 -11.93
N HIS A 146 -17.35 -11.42 -11.57
CA HIS A 146 -18.29 -12.14 -12.43
C HIS A 146 -19.20 -11.20 -13.23
N GLY A 147 -19.67 -10.13 -12.61
CA GLY A 147 -20.44 -9.06 -13.27
C GLY A 147 -19.53 -8.06 -13.97
N LYS A 148 -20.07 -6.87 -14.23
CA LYS A 148 -19.33 -5.77 -14.85
C LYS A 148 -18.82 -4.80 -13.79
N LEU A 149 -17.50 -4.69 -13.65
CA LEU A 149 -16.85 -3.61 -12.92
C LEU A 149 -17.16 -2.28 -13.61
N SER A 150 -17.38 -1.19 -12.88
CA SER A 150 -17.58 0.14 -13.50
C SER A 150 -16.40 0.52 -14.39
N VAL A 151 -16.68 1.29 -15.43
CA VAL A 151 -15.63 2.00 -16.15
C VAL A 151 -15.15 3.12 -15.25
N GLN A 152 -13.88 3.12 -14.91
CA GLN A 152 -13.29 3.97 -13.88
C GLN A 152 -11.88 4.41 -14.24
N VAL A 153 -11.38 5.42 -13.54
CA VAL A 153 -10.00 5.92 -13.61
C VAL A 153 -9.52 6.31 -12.23
N HIS A 154 -8.21 6.31 -12.03
CA HIS A 154 -7.55 6.71 -10.78
C HIS A 154 -6.59 7.87 -11.02
N PRO A 155 -6.39 8.77 -10.04
CA PRO A 155 -5.44 9.87 -10.13
C PRO A 155 -4.01 9.36 -9.90
N ASP A 156 -3.03 10.13 -10.32
CA ASP A 156 -1.65 10.03 -9.85
C ASP A 156 -1.46 10.68 -8.47
N ASP A 157 -0.24 10.57 -7.91
CA ASP A 157 0.08 11.09 -6.59
C ASP A 157 -0.08 12.61 -6.51
N GLU A 158 0.35 13.36 -7.53
CA GLU A 158 0.27 14.82 -7.56
C GLU A 158 -1.19 15.30 -7.45
N ILE A 159 -2.06 14.77 -8.29
CA ILE A 159 -3.48 15.13 -8.29
C ILE A 159 -4.19 14.64 -7.03
N ALA A 160 -3.83 13.45 -6.55
CA ALA A 160 -4.42 12.87 -5.35
C ALA A 160 -4.06 13.70 -4.11
N ALA A 161 -2.80 14.10 -3.96
CA ALA A 161 -2.34 14.96 -2.87
C ALA A 161 -2.96 16.37 -2.98
N GLU A 162 -2.91 16.99 -4.17
CA GLU A 162 -3.42 18.36 -4.35
C GLU A 162 -4.91 18.51 -4.05
N ARG A 163 -5.73 17.52 -4.48
CA ARG A 163 -7.19 17.67 -4.49
C ARG A 163 -7.92 16.88 -3.43
N TYR A 164 -7.31 15.81 -2.89
CA TYR A 164 -8.00 14.82 -2.07
C TYR A 164 -7.28 14.46 -0.78
N ASP A 165 -6.09 15.02 -0.54
CA ASP A 165 -5.26 14.69 0.62
C ASP A 165 -5.06 13.16 0.74
N SER A 166 -4.59 12.55 -0.33
CA SER A 166 -4.50 11.10 -0.48
C SER A 166 -3.33 10.72 -1.40
N LEU A 167 -2.93 9.46 -1.35
CA LEU A 167 -2.04 8.86 -2.34
C LEU A 167 -2.76 8.70 -3.67
N GLY A 168 -2.00 8.64 -4.74
CA GLY A 168 -2.45 8.20 -6.05
C GLY A 168 -2.93 6.76 -6.02
N LYS A 169 -3.22 6.18 -7.19
CA LYS A 169 -3.68 4.81 -7.25
C LYS A 169 -3.16 4.10 -8.50
N ALA A 170 -1.85 3.83 -8.52
CA ALA A 170 -1.27 2.85 -9.42
C ALA A 170 -1.62 1.43 -8.94
N GLU A 171 -1.89 0.52 -9.86
CA GLU A 171 -2.28 -0.85 -9.56
C GLU A 171 -1.57 -1.85 -10.47
N ILE A 172 -1.36 -3.07 -9.98
CA ILE A 172 -1.07 -4.22 -10.82
C ILE A 172 -2.09 -5.33 -10.56
N TRP A 173 -2.63 -5.88 -11.63
CA TRP A 173 -3.55 -7.02 -11.63
C TRP A 173 -2.83 -8.26 -12.14
N TYR A 174 -2.68 -9.27 -11.29
CA TYR A 174 -2.23 -10.60 -11.70
C TYR A 174 -3.45 -11.52 -11.85
N ILE A 175 -3.62 -12.09 -13.03
CA ILE A 175 -4.76 -12.94 -13.36
C ILE A 175 -4.53 -14.35 -12.82
N MET A 176 -5.20 -14.69 -11.72
CA MET A 176 -5.15 -16.01 -11.10
C MET A 176 -6.01 -17.03 -11.85
N ASP A 177 -7.15 -16.59 -12.38
CA ASP A 177 -8.06 -17.40 -13.21
C ASP A 177 -8.90 -16.50 -14.09
N ALA A 178 -9.27 -17.00 -15.27
CA ALA A 178 -10.12 -16.28 -16.21
C ALA A 178 -11.06 -17.26 -16.92
N GLU A 179 -12.36 -17.04 -16.83
CA GLU A 179 -13.36 -17.83 -17.58
C GLU A 179 -13.32 -17.51 -19.07
N PRO A 180 -13.72 -18.46 -19.93
CA PRO A 180 -13.76 -18.22 -21.37
C PRO A 180 -14.68 -17.04 -21.71
N GLY A 181 -14.10 -16.01 -22.34
CA GLY A 181 -14.81 -14.80 -22.73
C GLY A 181 -14.75 -13.66 -21.71
N ALA A 182 -14.07 -13.87 -20.59
CA ALA A 182 -13.75 -12.78 -19.68
C ALA A 182 -12.96 -11.68 -20.37
N LYS A 183 -13.19 -10.43 -19.99
CA LYS A 183 -12.60 -9.25 -20.61
C LYS A 183 -12.07 -8.30 -19.55
N VAL A 184 -10.94 -7.68 -19.90
CA VAL A 184 -10.46 -6.44 -19.26
C VAL A 184 -10.50 -5.34 -20.30
N TYR A 185 -11.11 -4.24 -19.96
CA TYR A 185 -11.09 -3.01 -20.73
C TYR A 185 -9.95 -2.15 -20.16
N MET A 186 -9.00 -1.72 -21.01
CA MET A 186 -7.82 -1.02 -20.58
C MET A 186 -7.43 0.06 -21.58
N GLY A 187 -7.61 1.33 -21.20
CA GLY A 187 -7.38 2.47 -22.08
C GLY A 187 -8.29 2.48 -23.31
N PHE A 188 -7.86 3.17 -24.34
CA PHE A 188 -8.63 3.34 -25.57
C PHE A 188 -8.04 2.53 -26.72
N ASN A 189 -8.90 2.08 -27.66
CA ASN A 189 -8.47 1.37 -28.86
C ASN A 189 -7.86 2.30 -29.94
N ARG A 190 -7.97 3.61 -29.74
CA ARG A 190 -7.39 4.70 -30.54
C ARG A 190 -7.29 5.96 -29.71
N GLU A 191 -6.66 6.99 -30.18
CA GLU A 191 -6.76 8.33 -29.60
C GLU A 191 -8.21 8.82 -29.60
N VAL A 192 -8.66 9.41 -28.48
CA VAL A 192 -10.03 9.87 -28.22
C VAL A 192 -9.97 11.30 -27.66
N SER A 193 -10.91 12.14 -28.01
CA SER A 193 -11.03 13.45 -27.36
C SER A 193 -11.87 13.38 -26.08
N ALA A 194 -11.61 14.27 -25.12
CA ALA A 194 -12.41 14.39 -23.91
C ALA A 194 -13.91 14.56 -24.21
N GLN A 195 -14.27 15.36 -25.23
CA GLN A 195 -15.65 15.56 -25.64
C GLN A 195 -16.29 14.27 -26.20
N GLU A 196 -15.57 13.50 -27.02
CA GLU A 196 -16.08 12.23 -27.52
C GLU A 196 -16.30 11.24 -26.38
N PHE A 197 -15.35 11.12 -25.46
CA PHE A 197 -15.45 10.25 -24.29
C PHE A 197 -16.68 10.62 -23.44
N TYR A 198 -16.82 11.88 -23.08
CA TYR A 198 -17.96 12.41 -22.32
C TYR A 198 -19.30 12.07 -23.00
N ASP A 199 -19.41 12.33 -24.28
CA ASP A 199 -20.61 12.05 -25.08
C ASP A 199 -20.95 10.55 -25.09
N ARG A 200 -19.93 9.67 -25.15
CA ARG A 200 -20.12 8.22 -25.19
C ARG A 200 -20.52 7.64 -23.85
N CYS A 201 -19.98 8.16 -22.75
CA CYS A 201 -20.45 7.79 -21.40
C CYS A 201 -21.93 8.10 -21.24
N HIS A 202 -22.38 9.31 -21.63
CA HIS A 202 -23.78 9.71 -21.54
C HIS A 202 -24.71 8.93 -22.49
N LYS A 203 -24.21 8.48 -23.64
CA LYS A 203 -24.97 7.67 -24.59
C LYS A 203 -24.93 6.17 -24.29
N GLY A 204 -24.14 5.73 -23.32
CA GLY A 204 -23.94 4.31 -23.01
C GLY A 204 -23.22 3.55 -24.14
N THR A 205 -22.34 4.22 -24.89
CA THR A 205 -21.58 3.64 -26.01
C THR A 205 -20.07 3.68 -25.80
N VAL A 206 -19.61 3.89 -24.57
CA VAL A 206 -18.20 4.02 -24.23
C VAL A 206 -17.41 2.75 -24.56
N GLU A 207 -18.04 1.57 -24.45
CA GLU A 207 -17.42 0.28 -24.78
C GLU A 207 -16.83 0.24 -26.21
N GLU A 208 -17.41 0.97 -27.17
CA GLU A 208 -16.95 0.98 -28.57
C GLU A 208 -15.57 1.61 -28.76
N ILE A 209 -15.12 2.43 -27.82
CA ILE A 209 -13.82 3.12 -27.89
C ILE A 209 -12.79 2.54 -26.91
N LEU A 210 -13.20 1.66 -25.99
CA LEU A 210 -12.27 1.01 -25.07
C LEU A 210 -11.44 -0.05 -25.79
N ASN A 211 -10.19 -0.20 -25.38
CA ASN A 211 -9.37 -1.34 -25.77
C ASN A 211 -9.76 -2.57 -24.94
N VAL A 212 -9.85 -3.74 -25.58
CA VAL A 212 -10.30 -4.98 -24.95
C VAL A 212 -9.18 -6.00 -24.94
N ILE A 213 -8.86 -6.50 -23.77
CA ILE A 213 -7.93 -7.59 -23.53
C ILE A 213 -8.77 -8.82 -23.13
N TYR A 214 -8.43 -10.01 -23.67
CA TYR A 214 -8.95 -11.30 -23.24
C TYR A 214 -7.88 -11.99 -22.41
N PRO A 215 -7.84 -11.72 -21.10
CA PRO A 215 -6.74 -12.17 -20.26
C PRO A 215 -6.81 -13.67 -20.00
N LYS A 216 -5.68 -14.21 -19.60
CA LYS A 216 -5.52 -15.62 -19.25
C LYS A 216 -4.79 -15.73 -17.91
N LYS A 217 -4.93 -16.86 -17.24
CA LYS A 217 -4.18 -17.14 -16.01
C LYS A 217 -2.68 -16.92 -16.22
N GLY A 218 -2.06 -16.18 -15.33
CA GLY A 218 -0.64 -15.85 -15.36
C GLY A 218 -0.31 -14.50 -16.03
N ASP A 219 -1.27 -13.88 -16.71
CA ASP A 219 -1.08 -12.54 -17.26
C ASP A 219 -0.99 -11.50 -16.15
N ALA A 220 -0.27 -10.42 -16.40
CA ALA A 220 -0.18 -9.26 -15.52
C ALA A 220 -0.53 -7.98 -16.29
N ILE A 221 -1.24 -7.06 -15.64
CA ILE A 221 -1.70 -5.80 -16.24
C ILE A 221 -1.39 -4.68 -15.26
N TYR A 222 -0.55 -3.73 -15.66
CA TYR A 222 -0.30 -2.52 -14.89
C TYR A 222 -1.35 -1.46 -15.23
N VAL A 223 -2.12 -1.06 -14.23
CA VAL A 223 -3.12 0.00 -14.32
C VAL A 223 -2.45 1.31 -13.92
N ALA A 224 -1.82 1.95 -14.88
CA ALA A 224 -1.21 3.26 -14.66
C ALA A 224 -2.28 4.30 -14.32
N PRO A 225 -2.01 5.24 -13.40
CA PRO A 225 -2.88 6.38 -13.15
C PRO A 225 -3.31 7.08 -14.45
N GLY A 226 -4.53 7.58 -14.52
CA GLY A 226 -5.11 8.16 -15.73
C GLY A 226 -5.61 7.14 -16.77
N THR A 227 -5.38 5.84 -16.57
CA THR A 227 -5.85 4.81 -17.49
C THR A 227 -7.30 4.42 -17.20
N VAL A 228 -8.19 4.68 -18.14
CA VAL A 228 -9.59 4.24 -18.05
C VAL A 228 -9.64 2.71 -18.14
N HIS A 229 -10.29 2.06 -17.18
CA HIS A 229 -10.33 0.61 -17.13
C HIS A 229 -11.66 0.07 -16.59
N ALA A 230 -11.93 -1.19 -16.89
CA ALA A 230 -13.03 -2.00 -16.38
C ALA A 230 -12.75 -3.48 -16.58
N ALA A 231 -13.58 -4.36 -16.00
CA ALA A 231 -13.46 -5.80 -16.19
C ALA A 231 -14.83 -6.48 -16.10
N GLU A 232 -14.96 -7.67 -16.72
CA GLU A 232 -16.17 -8.49 -16.67
C GLU A 232 -15.92 -9.95 -16.96
N GLY A 233 -16.80 -10.84 -16.50
CA GLY A 233 -17.00 -12.15 -17.09
C GLY A 233 -16.21 -13.30 -16.47
N GLY A 234 -16.02 -13.33 -15.16
CA GLY A 234 -15.37 -14.43 -14.43
C GLY A 234 -13.85 -14.29 -14.40
N LEU A 235 -13.37 -13.35 -13.62
CA LEU A 235 -11.95 -13.10 -13.36
C LEU A 235 -11.66 -13.24 -11.88
N LEU A 236 -10.63 -13.98 -11.53
CA LEU A 236 -10.02 -14.02 -10.21
C LEU A 236 -8.66 -13.34 -10.30
N ILE A 237 -8.47 -12.25 -9.54
CA ILE A 237 -7.31 -11.36 -9.67
C ILE A 237 -6.65 -11.19 -8.31
N ALA A 238 -5.31 -11.23 -8.26
CA ALA A 238 -4.54 -10.67 -7.17
C ALA A 238 -4.17 -9.23 -7.55
N GLU A 239 -4.60 -8.27 -6.72
CA GLU A 239 -4.39 -6.84 -6.92
C GLU A 239 -3.45 -6.30 -5.86
N ILE A 240 -2.44 -5.57 -6.29
CA ILE A 240 -1.54 -4.79 -5.43
C ILE A 240 -1.61 -3.36 -5.93
N GLN A 241 -1.91 -2.42 -5.05
CA GLN A 241 -2.10 -1.02 -5.37
C GLN A 241 -1.54 -0.12 -4.27
N GLU A 242 -1.39 1.16 -4.57
CA GLU A 242 -1.18 2.18 -3.54
C GLU A 242 -2.34 2.22 -2.55
N SER A 243 -2.06 2.66 -1.33
CA SER A 243 -3.04 2.74 -0.22
C SER A 243 -4.02 3.90 -0.43
N SER A 244 -4.90 3.72 -1.43
CA SER A 244 -5.90 4.69 -1.85
C SER A 244 -7.18 3.99 -2.29
N ASP A 245 -8.34 4.54 -1.95
CA ASP A 245 -9.64 4.10 -2.45
C ASP A 245 -10.25 5.08 -3.47
N LEU A 246 -9.47 6.10 -3.90
CA LEU A 246 -9.89 7.07 -4.89
C LEU A 246 -10.26 6.40 -6.22
N THR A 247 -11.55 6.35 -6.48
CA THR A 247 -12.11 5.75 -7.70
C THR A 247 -13.08 6.69 -8.36
N PHE A 248 -12.71 7.21 -9.52
CA PHE A 248 -13.59 8.04 -10.34
C PHE A 248 -14.38 7.15 -11.28
N ARG A 249 -15.67 6.97 -10.97
CA ARG A 249 -16.60 6.17 -11.76
C ARG A 249 -17.15 6.98 -12.91
N LEU A 250 -16.82 6.54 -14.13
CA LEU A 250 -17.11 7.25 -15.38
C LEU A 250 -18.37 6.75 -16.07
N TYR A 251 -18.63 5.43 -15.99
CA TYR A 251 -19.82 4.78 -16.52
C TYR A 251 -20.08 3.47 -15.77
N ASP A 252 -21.32 3.23 -15.39
CA ASP A 252 -21.70 2.08 -14.57
C ASP A 252 -22.65 1.09 -15.26
N TRP A 253 -22.55 0.98 -16.57
CA TRP A 253 -23.31 0.04 -17.41
C TRP A 253 -24.83 0.19 -17.32
N GLY A 254 -25.30 1.38 -16.99
CA GLY A 254 -26.73 1.70 -16.83
C GLY A 254 -27.25 1.49 -15.41
N ARG A 255 -26.45 0.97 -14.46
CA ARG A 255 -26.83 0.87 -13.04
C ARG A 255 -27.05 2.24 -12.40
N GLU A 256 -26.41 3.27 -12.90
CA GLU A 256 -26.55 4.67 -12.49
C GLU A 256 -27.97 5.21 -12.62
N PHE A 257 -28.81 4.58 -13.46
CA PHE A 257 -30.21 4.98 -13.69
C PHE A 257 -31.21 4.22 -12.78
N ASP A 258 -30.78 3.17 -12.09
CA ASP A 258 -31.62 2.41 -11.17
C ASP A 258 -31.39 2.89 -9.73
N PRO A 259 -32.38 3.52 -9.07
CA PRO A 259 -32.24 4.02 -7.71
C PRO A 259 -31.85 2.96 -6.67
N ALA A 260 -32.09 1.68 -6.96
CA ALA A 260 -31.72 0.59 -6.06
C ALA A 260 -30.25 0.20 -6.14
N THR A 261 -29.57 0.50 -7.26
CA THR A 261 -28.20 0.10 -7.54
C THR A 261 -27.28 1.26 -7.90
N ALA A 262 -27.85 2.47 -8.06
CA ALA A 262 -27.12 3.67 -8.44
C ALA A 262 -26.00 3.98 -7.45
N ARG A 263 -24.81 4.20 -8.01
CA ARG A 263 -23.61 4.67 -7.28
C ARG A 263 -23.24 6.07 -7.75
N GLN A 264 -22.51 6.81 -6.93
CA GLN A 264 -22.00 8.13 -7.31
C GLN A 264 -21.16 8.04 -8.58
N MET A 265 -21.37 8.98 -9.49
CA MET A 265 -20.64 9.13 -10.73
C MET A 265 -19.69 10.34 -10.62
N HIS A 266 -18.54 10.28 -11.25
CA HIS A 266 -17.46 11.27 -11.12
C HIS A 266 -16.90 11.70 -12.49
N LEU A 267 -17.74 11.66 -13.53
CA LEU A 267 -17.27 11.90 -14.92
C LEU A 267 -16.70 13.32 -15.10
N GLU A 268 -17.32 14.31 -14.45
CA GLU A 268 -16.90 15.71 -14.58
C GLU A 268 -15.61 15.98 -13.78
N GLU A 269 -15.46 15.36 -12.62
CA GLU A 269 -14.27 15.49 -11.75
C GLU A 269 -13.03 14.81 -12.34
N ALA A 270 -13.27 13.79 -13.19
CA ALA A 270 -12.19 12.96 -13.70
C ALA A 270 -11.73 13.33 -15.12
N ILE A 271 -12.37 14.28 -15.77
CA ILE A 271 -12.14 14.54 -17.20
C ILE A 271 -10.69 14.97 -17.51
N ASP A 272 -10.03 15.62 -16.59
CA ASP A 272 -8.66 16.09 -16.70
C ASP A 272 -7.61 15.05 -16.22
N LEU A 273 -8.04 13.97 -15.54
CA LEU A 273 -7.18 12.88 -15.09
C LEU A 273 -6.89 11.86 -16.19
N ILE A 274 -7.72 11.83 -17.25
CA ILE A 274 -7.76 10.73 -18.20
C ILE A 274 -6.66 10.86 -19.24
N ASN A 275 -5.88 9.80 -19.44
CA ASN A 275 -5.03 9.65 -20.60
C ASN A 275 -5.87 9.23 -21.82
N TYR A 276 -6.11 10.17 -22.72
CA TYR A 276 -6.93 9.99 -23.93
C TYR A 276 -6.17 9.33 -25.10
N GLY A 277 -4.92 8.98 -24.89
CA GLY A 277 -4.10 8.28 -25.87
C GLY A 277 -4.60 6.86 -26.15
N ARG A 278 -4.09 6.27 -27.23
CA ARG A 278 -4.29 4.83 -27.47
C ARG A 278 -3.60 4.02 -26.38
N PHE A 279 -4.22 2.91 -25.98
CA PHE A 279 -3.64 1.96 -25.02
C PHE A 279 -2.21 1.56 -25.40
N ASP A 280 -1.30 1.63 -24.43
CA ASP A 280 0.07 1.13 -24.54
C ASP A 280 0.09 -0.36 -24.22
N GLU A 281 0.45 -1.18 -25.22
CA GLU A 281 0.52 -2.64 -25.05
C GLU A 281 1.62 -3.05 -24.05
N GLY A 282 2.58 -2.17 -23.75
CA GLY A 282 3.60 -2.39 -22.73
C GLY A 282 3.04 -2.50 -21.31
N LEU A 283 1.84 -1.97 -21.04
CA LEU A 283 1.16 -2.11 -19.75
C LEU A 283 0.62 -3.55 -19.51
N TYR A 284 0.63 -4.40 -20.53
CA TYR A 284 0.10 -5.76 -20.47
C TYR A 284 1.21 -6.79 -20.74
N ARG A 285 1.48 -7.63 -19.74
CA ARG A 285 2.44 -8.72 -19.80
C ARG A 285 1.71 -10.05 -19.88
N LYS A 286 1.95 -10.81 -20.94
CA LYS A 286 1.39 -12.15 -21.13
C LYS A 286 2.15 -13.18 -20.28
N GLY A 287 1.41 -14.03 -19.61
CA GLY A 287 1.96 -15.08 -18.77
C GLY A 287 2.64 -16.23 -19.55
N PRO A 288 3.48 -17.02 -18.88
CA PRO A 288 4.32 -18.05 -19.52
C PRO A 288 3.56 -19.27 -20.05
N LEU A 289 2.28 -19.42 -19.74
CA LEU A 289 1.49 -20.58 -20.17
C LEU A 289 1.19 -20.61 -21.68
N TRP A 290 1.62 -19.63 -22.42
CA TRP A 290 1.16 -19.39 -23.79
C TRP A 290 2.26 -19.55 -24.84
N GLY A 291 3.35 -20.22 -24.50
CA GLY A 291 4.43 -20.54 -25.42
C GLY A 291 5.13 -19.30 -25.96
N ASP A 292 5.28 -19.24 -27.30
CA ASP A 292 6.01 -18.14 -27.97
C ASP A 292 5.36 -16.74 -27.80
N GLU A 293 4.17 -16.66 -27.19
CA GLU A 293 3.48 -15.39 -26.92
C GLU A 293 3.76 -14.80 -25.52
N ALA A 294 4.48 -15.53 -24.66
CA ALA A 294 4.84 -15.02 -23.34
C ALA A 294 5.77 -13.81 -23.46
N SER A 295 5.61 -12.83 -22.58
CA SER A 295 6.51 -11.69 -22.48
C SER A 295 7.62 -12.00 -21.46
N ASP A 296 8.87 -11.76 -21.84
CA ASP A 296 10.01 -11.85 -20.94
C ASP A 296 10.28 -10.54 -20.20
N GLU A 297 9.64 -9.45 -20.63
CA GLU A 297 9.80 -8.13 -20.05
C GLU A 297 8.67 -7.82 -19.05
N PRO A 298 8.96 -7.08 -17.96
CA PRO A 298 7.94 -6.61 -17.04
C PRO A 298 6.95 -5.66 -17.73
N CYS A 299 5.82 -5.36 -17.07
CA CYS A 299 4.92 -4.31 -17.50
C CYS A 299 5.68 -3.00 -17.56
N LYS A 300 5.54 -2.28 -18.67
CA LYS A 300 6.20 -0.99 -18.86
C LYS A 300 5.45 0.09 -18.07
N VAL A 301 6.16 0.72 -17.15
CA VAL A 301 5.66 1.91 -16.45
C VAL A 301 5.90 3.12 -17.36
N PRO A 302 4.92 4.02 -17.56
CA PRO A 302 5.12 5.22 -18.36
C PRO A 302 6.28 6.08 -17.84
N GLU A 303 7.12 6.56 -18.74
CA GLU A 303 8.29 7.39 -18.40
C GLU A 303 7.92 8.67 -17.64
N SER A 304 6.70 9.18 -17.83
CA SER A 304 6.18 10.34 -17.09
C SER A 304 6.15 10.16 -15.57
N PHE A 305 6.12 8.93 -15.08
CA PHE A 305 6.17 8.64 -13.64
C PHE A 305 7.59 8.65 -13.06
N TYR A 306 8.61 8.70 -13.91
CA TYR A 306 10.02 8.85 -13.51
C TYR A 306 10.55 10.25 -13.81
N SER A 307 9.72 11.17 -14.33
CA SER A 307 10.18 12.50 -14.70
C SER A 307 10.39 13.33 -13.43
N CYS A 308 11.59 13.91 -13.34
CA CYS A 308 11.95 14.89 -12.35
C CYS A 308 10.97 16.09 -12.38
N SER A 309 10.48 16.53 -11.22
CA SER A 309 9.63 17.72 -11.06
C SER A 309 10.28 19.03 -11.57
N CYS A 310 11.60 19.01 -11.85
CA CYS A 310 12.34 20.14 -12.41
C CYS A 310 12.04 20.43 -13.90
N GLY A 311 11.28 19.57 -14.60
CA GLY A 311 10.95 19.74 -16.03
C GLY A 311 12.13 19.57 -16.99
N CYS A 312 13.19 18.88 -16.55
CA CYS A 312 14.33 18.54 -17.39
C CYS A 312 14.03 17.26 -18.18
N ASP A 313 14.32 17.24 -19.46
CA ASP A 313 14.39 16.02 -20.24
C ASP A 313 15.77 15.39 -20.11
N ASP A 314 15.88 14.05 -20.13
CA ASP A 314 17.10 13.27 -19.86
C ASP A 314 18.31 13.66 -20.72
N GLU A 315 18.12 14.38 -21.83
CA GLU A 315 19.21 14.81 -22.72
C GLU A 315 19.79 16.19 -22.37
N HIS A 316 19.09 17.04 -21.60
CA HIS A 316 19.51 18.42 -21.31
C HIS A 316 19.04 18.92 -19.95
N CYS A 317 19.59 18.37 -18.85
CA CYS A 317 19.41 18.96 -17.54
C CYS A 317 20.10 20.33 -17.44
N THR A 318 19.30 21.39 -17.30
CA THR A 318 19.80 22.75 -17.13
C THR A 318 19.89 23.20 -15.69
N CYS A 319 19.61 22.29 -14.77
CA CYS A 319 19.61 22.55 -13.34
C CYS A 319 21.02 22.73 -12.86
N GLY A 320 21.81 23.49 -12.70
CA GLY A 320 23.19 23.61 -12.23
C GLY A 320 23.55 22.69 -11.06
N ASP A 321 24.75 22.84 -10.54
CA ASP A 321 25.34 22.02 -9.46
C ASP A 321 24.54 22.04 -8.11
N ASP A 322 23.46 22.82 -8.03
CA ASP A 322 22.60 22.93 -6.85
C ASP A 322 21.25 22.15 -7.02
N CYS A 323 21.14 21.28 -8.03
CA CYS A 323 19.93 20.48 -8.23
C CYS A 323 19.88 19.32 -7.22
N THR A 324 18.84 19.28 -6.41
CA THR A 324 18.62 18.25 -5.39
C THR A 324 17.85 17.03 -5.91
N CYS A 325 17.52 17.00 -7.20
CA CYS A 325 16.73 15.93 -7.81
C CYS A 325 17.50 14.61 -8.08
N GLY A 326 18.76 14.47 -7.63
CA GLY A 326 19.54 13.23 -7.80
C GLY A 326 19.99 12.91 -9.24
N CYS A 327 19.49 13.63 -10.26
CA CYS A 327 19.83 13.35 -11.66
C CYS A 327 21.33 13.50 -12.02
N HIS A 328 22.15 14.02 -11.12
CA HIS A 328 23.60 14.16 -11.32
C HIS A 328 24.46 13.07 -10.67
N GLU A 329 23.93 12.22 -9.80
CA GLU A 329 24.69 11.16 -9.13
C GLU A 329 24.61 9.79 -9.84
N GLY A 330 23.70 9.63 -10.80
CA GLY A 330 23.50 8.41 -11.58
C GLY A 330 24.20 8.40 -12.93
N GLY A 331 25.45 8.85 -13.01
CA GLY A 331 26.26 8.69 -14.23
C GLY A 331 26.47 7.23 -14.57
N GLU A 332 25.55 6.59 -15.30
CA GLU A 332 25.84 5.30 -15.94
C GLU A 332 27.04 5.46 -16.87
N CYS A 333 28.07 4.66 -16.61
CA CYS A 333 29.23 4.56 -17.49
C CYS A 333 28.79 3.88 -18.80
N HIS A 334 28.54 4.63 -19.85
CA HIS A 334 28.24 4.15 -21.21
C HIS A 334 29.41 3.41 -21.87
N CYS A 335 30.19 2.61 -21.13
CA CYS A 335 31.34 1.87 -21.63
C CYS A 335 30.96 0.58 -22.39
N HIS A 336 29.70 0.26 -22.59
CA HIS A 336 29.27 -1.02 -23.16
C HIS A 336 28.53 -0.94 -24.51
N GLU A 337 28.52 0.21 -25.19
CA GLU A 337 28.17 0.20 -26.59
C GLU A 337 29.39 -0.14 -27.45
N GLU A 338 29.18 -1.06 -28.37
CA GLU A 338 30.20 -1.76 -29.18
C GLU A 338 31.26 -0.82 -29.77
N GLY A 339 32.51 -0.94 -29.30
CA GLY A 339 33.70 -0.49 -30.03
C GLY A 339 34.48 0.70 -29.48
N HIS A 340 34.19 1.20 -28.27
CA HIS A 340 35.03 2.22 -27.65
C HIS A 340 35.95 1.63 -26.56
N GLU A 341 37.27 1.79 -26.75
CA GLU A 341 38.28 1.50 -25.74
C GLU A 341 38.09 2.48 -24.56
N CYS A 342 37.83 1.92 -23.38
CA CYS A 342 37.73 2.66 -22.13
C CYS A 342 39.09 3.30 -21.77
N HIS A 343 39.21 4.62 -21.90
CA HIS A 343 40.33 5.39 -21.37
C HIS A 343 40.04 5.86 -19.93
N CYS A 344 39.88 4.93 -19.00
CA CYS A 344 39.97 5.25 -17.58
C CYS A 344 41.44 5.50 -17.27
N GLY A 345 41.79 6.77 -17.08
CA GLY A 345 43.19 7.19 -16.82
C GLY A 345 43.78 6.52 -15.58
N GLU A 346 45.08 6.32 -15.65
CA GLU A 346 45.93 5.78 -14.61
C GLU A 346 45.66 6.49 -13.27
N GLU A 347 45.01 5.82 -12.33
CA GLU A 347 45.19 5.77 -10.89
C GLU A 347 43.97 5.10 -10.24
N GLY A 348 44.02 3.78 -10.11
CA GLY A 348 43.49 3.02 -8.96
C GLY A 348 42.04 3.18 -8.54
N HIS A 349 41.09 3.46 -9.43
CA HIS A 349 39.68 3.29 -9.13
C HIS A 349 39.20 1.91 -9.62
N GLU A 350 39.04 0.99 -8.69
CA GLU A 350 38.22 -0.21 -8.92
C GLU A 350 36.84 0.27 -9.31
N CYS A 351 36.42 -0.06 -10.53
CA CYS A 351 35.02 0.04 -10.90
C CYS A 351 34.26 -0.90 -9.98
N HIS A 352 33.67 -0.38 -8.90
CA HIS A 352 32.66 -1.08 -8.18
C HIS A 352 31.43 -1.14 -9.12
N SER A 353 31.38 -2.25 -9.87
CA SER A 353 30.12 -2.70 -10.43
C SER A 353 29.18 -2.83 -9.26
N GLY A 354 28.28 -1.85 -9.09
CA GLY A 354 27.11 -1.98 -8.24
C GLY A 354 26.49 -3.33 -8.59
N GLY A 355 26.35 -4.17 -7.57
CA GLY A 355 25.91 -5.53 -7.76
C GLY A 355 24.51 -5.59 -8.34
N HIS A 356 24.43 -5.59 -9.66
CA HIS A 356 23.42 -6.39 -10.29
C HIS A 356 23.74 -7.81 -9.85
N THR A 357 22.94 -8.38 -8.99
CA THR A 357 22.94 -9.81 -8.72
C THR A 357 22.77 -10.46 -10.08
N GLY A 358 23.89 -10.87 -10.67
CA GLY A 358 23.91 -11.58 -11.92
C GLY A 358 23.17 -12.90 -11.71
N HIS A 359 21.92 -12.92 -12.08
CA HIS A 359 21.22 -14.16 -12.25
C HIS A 359 21.92 -14.89 -13.40
N HIS A 360 22.68 -15.91 -13.04
CA HIS A 360 23.22 -16.84 -14.01
C HIS A 360 22.06 -17.46 -14.78
N HIS A 361 21.97 -17.09 -16.06
CA HIS A 361 21.04 -17.73 -17.01
C HIS A 361 21.39 -19.20 -17.14
N HIS A 362 20.76 -20.04 -16.31
CA HIS A 362 20.52 -21.41 -16.67
C HIS A 362 19.23 -21.44 -17.49
N HIS A 363 19.23 -22.04 -18.66
CA HIS A 363 18.05 -22.46 -19.42
C HIS A 363 17.33 -23.57 -18.62
N GLY A 364 16.73 -23.23 -17.50
CA GLY A 364 15.80 -23.96 -16.67
C GLY A 364 14.75 -22.96 -16.23
N ASP A 365 13.53 -23.38 -16.00
CA ASP A 365 12.39 -22.55 -15.62
C ASP A 365 12.83 -21.42 -14.65
N ARG A 366 12.63 -20.17 -15.06
CA ARG A 366 13.03 -19.00 -14.23
C ARG A 366 12.24 -19.08 -12.91
N ILE A 367 12.96 -19.09 -11.81
CA ILE A 367 12.34 -19.13 -10.48
C ILE A 367 11.61 -17.81 -10.20
N THR A 368 12.20 -16.69 -10.63
CA THR A 368 11.68 -15.33 -10.40
C THR A 368 11.43 -14.62 -11.72
N GLU A 369 10.35 -13.87 -11.80
CA GLU A 369 9.96 -13.05 -12.95
C GLU A 369 9.44 -11.71 -12.45
N THR A 370 10.11 -10.60 -12.80
CA THR A 370 9.61 -9.26 -12.49
C THR A 370 8.35 -8.99 -13.30
N LEU A 371 7.27 -8.63 -12.65
CA LEU A 371 5.99 -8.27 -13.29
C LEU A 371 5.91 -6.77 -13.56
N VAL A 372 6.34 -5.95 -12.61
CA VAL A 372 6.39 -4.49 -12.71
C VAL A 372 7.49 -3.94 -11.82
N GLU A 373 8.15 -2.90 -12.27
CA GLU A 373 9.00 -1.99 -11.49
C GLU A 373 8.44 -0.58 -11.68
N SER A 374 7.98 0.04 -10.58
CA SER A 374 7.40 1.38 -10.60
C SER A 374 7.94 2.20 -9.43
N PRO A 375 7.81 3.52 -9.44
CA PRO A 375 8.18 4.35 -8.31
C PRO A 375 7.44 3.98 -7.02
N GLN A 376 6.20 3.52 -7.13
CA GLN A 376 5.35 3.22 -5.99
C GLN A 376 5.61 1.83 -5.40
N PHE A 377 5.83 0.83 -6.27
CA PHE A 377 6.07 -0.55 -5.85
C PHE A 377 6.70 -1.41 -6.94
N ASN A 378 7.37 -2.46 -6.51
CA ASN A 378 7.89 -3.51 -7.39
C ASN A 378 7.19 -4.82 -7.08
N VAL A 379 6.81 -5.57 -8.13
CA VAL A 379 6.18 -6.88 -7.97
C VAL A 379 6.91 -7.92 -8.79
N THR A 380 7.33 -9.00 -8.10
CA THR A 380 8.01 -10.15 -8.67
C THR A 380 7.16 -11.41 -8.47
N LYS A 381 7.00 -12.21 -9.51
CA LYS A 381 6.41 -13.53 -9.43
C LYS A 381 7.50 -14.56 -9.13
N ILE A 382 7.27 -15.43 -8.17
CA ILE A 382 8.16 -16.52 -7.77
C ILE A 382 7.49 -17.86 -8.05
N ASN A 383 8.09 -18.64 -8.97
CA ASN A 383 7.73 -20.04 -9.18
C ASN A 383 8.55 -20.89 -8.18
N LEU A 384 7.99 -21.13 -7.01
CA LEU A 384 8.72 -21.71 -5.88
C LEU A 384 8.78 -23.24 -6.02
N THR A 385 9.86 -23.75 -6.61
CA THR A 385 10.11 -25.19 -6.79
C THR A 385 11.00 -25.78 -5.69
N ASP A 386 11.90 -24.97 -5.16
CA ASP A 386 12.89 -25.34 -4.15
C ASP A 386 12.91 -24.31 -3.02
N PRO A 387 13.38 -24.67 -1.81
CA PRO A 387 13.54 -23.72 -0.73
C PRO A 387 14.47 -22.57 -1.10
N LEU A 388 14.02 -21.33 -0.86
CA LEU A 388 14.80 -20.11 -1.03
C LEU A 388 15.12 -19.50 0.33
N HIS A 389 16.38 -19.11 0.54
CA HIS A 389 16.78 -18.33 1.72
C HIS A 389 16.74 -16.85 1.35
N ILE A 390 15.93 -16.09 2.06
CA ILE A 390 15.71 -14.65 1.84
C ILE A 390 16.43 -13.88 2.95
N TYR A 391 17.27 -12.95 2.57
CA TYR A 391 17.94 -12.00 3.45
C TYR A 391 17.24 -10.64 3.29
N THR A 392 16.63 -10.14 4.35
CA THR A 392 15.79 -8.93 4.30
C THR A 392 16.60 -7.66 4.12
N GLU A 393 17.88 -7.63 4.54
CA GLU A 393 18.79 -6.48 4.32
C GLU A 393 18.84 -6.00 2.87
N GLN A 394 18.71 -6.91 1.91
CA GLN A 394 18.74 -6.55 0.48
C GLN A 394 17.53 -5.73 0.04
N PHE A 395 16.42 -5.79 0.81
CA PHE A 395 15.21 -5.05 0.49
C PHE A 395 15.17 -3.69 1.19
N ALA A 396 15.73 -3.59 2.41
CA ALA A 396 15.68 -2.41 3.29
C ALA A 396 14.24 -1.91 3.56
N THR A 397 13.23 -2.76 3.32
CA THR A 397 11.81 -2.48 3.44
C THR A 397 11.05 -3.74 3.85
N PHE A 398 9.76 -3.60 4.10
CA PHE A 398 8.85 -4.74 4.27
C PHE A 398 8.71 -5.54 2.97
N ILE A 399 8.27 -6.80 3.10
CA ILE A 399 7.97 -7.65 1.96
C ILE A 399 6.56 -8.22 2.13
N ILE A 400 5.75 -8.16 1.09
CA ILE A 400 4.45 -8.83 1.06
C ILE A 400 4.54 -10.05 0.15
N TYR A 401 4.11 -11.20 0.64
CA TYR A 401 3.89 -12.38 -0.19
C TYR A 401 2.40 -12.69 -0.30
N MET A 402 1.91 -12.77 -1.53
CA MET A 402 0.59 -13.31 -1.85
C MET A 402 0.77 -14.70 -2.46
N CYS A 403 0.15 -15.72 -1.90
CA CYS A 403 0.12 -17.03 -2.53
C CYS A 403 -1.03 -17.09 -3.55
N VAL A 404 -0.68 -17.21 -4.83
CA VAL A 404 -1.66 -17.23 -5.93
C VAL A 404 -1.92 -18.63 -6.46
N GLU A 405 -1.03 -19.60 -6.14
CA GLU A 405 -1.19 -21.03 -6.47
C GLU A 405 -0.43 -21.90 -5.47
N GLY A 406 -1.00 -23.03 -5.08
CA GLY A 406 -0.37 -24.01 -4.20
C GLY A 406 -0.28 -23.59 -2.74
N GLU A 407 0.79 -24.02 -2.08
CA GLU A 407 1.04 -23.78 -0.65
C GLU A 407 2.54 -23.58 -0.40
N ALA A 408 2.90 -22.59 0.38
CA ALA A 408 4.26 -22.33 0.88
C ALA A 408 4.30 -22.35 2.40
N SER A 409 5.49 -22.47 2.96
CA SER A 409 5.78 -22.19 4.37
C SER A 409 6.89 -21.15 4.46
N ILE A 410 6.66 -20.09 5.20
CA ILE A 410 7.68 -19.14 5.62
C ILE A 410 8.25 -19.65 6.93
N GLN A 411 9.54 -19.99 6.91
CA GLN A 411 10.24 -20.54 8.06
C GLN A 411 11.21 -19.54 8.61
N VAL A 412 10.95 -19.07 9.84
CA VAL A 412 11.76 -18.07 10.53
C VAL A 412 12.68 -18.75 11.54
N PRO A 413 14.01 -18.56 11.45
CA PRO A 413 14.92 -19.04 12.46
C PRO A 413 14.62 -18.41 13.83
N THR A 414 14.56 -19.24 14.86
CA THR A 414 14.35 -18.80 16.24
C THR A 414 15.44 -19.33 17.15
N GLU A 415 15.79 -18.55 18.17
CA GLU A 415 16.69 -18.96 19.22
C GLU A 415 16.05 -18.67 20.58
N SER A 416 15.85 -19.71 21.37
CA SER A 416 15.30 -19.58 22.72
C SER A 416 16.36 -19.01 23.70
N PRO A 417 15.97 -18.42 24.85
CA PRO A 417 16.89 -17.82 25.82
C PRO A 417 17.95 -18.79 26.36
N ASP A 418 17.72 -20.09 26.25
CA ASP A 418 18.68 -21.15 26.65
C ASP A 418 19.57 -21.62 25.48
N GLY A 419 19.50 -20.93 24.32
CA GLY A 419 20.36 -21.16 23.15
C GLY A 419 19.91 -22.30 22.24
N HIS A 420 18.70 -22.84 22.44
CA HIS A 420 18.14 -23.81 21.50
C HIS A 420 17.64 -23.12 20.22
N LYS A 421 18.15 -23.59 19.09
CA LYS A 421 17.72 -23.12 17.76
C LYS A 421 16.51 -23.92 17.31
N GLY A 422 15.55 -23.21 16.76
CA GLY A 422 14.30 -23.73 16.20
C GLY A 422 13.92 -23.03 14.92
N MET A 423 12.77 -23.40 14.38
CA MET A 423 12.14 -22.75 13.22
C MET A 423 10.66 -22.52 13.56
N GLU A 424 10.22 -21.29 13.44
CA GLU A 424 8.80 -20.96 13.44
C GLU A 424 8.26 -21.07 12.01
N ASN A 425 7.06 -21.65 11.85
CA ASN A 425 6.51 -21.92 10.53
C ASN A 425 5.18 -21.18 10.34
N HIS A 426 5.11 -20.36 9.31
CA HIS A 426 3.90 -19.67 8.88
C HIS A 426 3.48 -20.27 7.52
N VAL A 427 2.37 -21.01 7.51
CA VAL A 427 1.85 -21.63 6.28
C VAL A 427 1.10 -20.57 5.48
N LEU A 428 1.30 -20.52 4.17
CA LEU A 428 0.67 -19.59 3.24
C LEU A 428 0.06 -20.39 2.08
N LYS A 429 -1.27 -20.37 1.97
CA LYS A 429 -2.04 -21.10 0.93
C LYS A 429 -2.52 -20.15 -0.15
N ALA A 430 -2.85 -20.71 -1.30
CA ALA A 430 -3.49 -19.93 -2.38
C ALA A 430 -4.68 -19.12 -1.84
N GLY A 431 -4.68 -17.81 -2.11
CA GLY A 431 -5.63 -16.85 -1.57
C GLY A 431 -5.27 -16.27 -0.20
N GLU A 432 -4.12 -16.57 0.37
CA GLU A 432 -3.63 -15.95 1.60
C GLU A 432 -2.47 -14.99 1.31
N THR A 433 -2.31 -14.01 2.21
CA THR A 433 -1.28 -12.98 2.15
C THR A 433 -0.56 -12.91 3.49
N ILE A 434 0.72 -12.55 3.47
CA ILE A 434 1.54 -12.36 4.67
C ILE A 434 2.48 -11.17 4.48
N LEU A 435 2.60 -10.35 5.51
CA LEU A 435 3.51 -9.22 5.60
C LEU A 435 4.73 -9.61 6.42
N ILE A 436 5.91 -9.46 5.84
CA ILE A 436 7.21 -9.62 6.50
C ILE A 436 7.70 -8.23 6.88
N PRO A 437 7.80 -7.90 8.19
CA PRO A 437 8.26 -6.59 8.61
C PRO A 437 9.75 -6.38 8.32
N ALA A 438 10.15 -5.16 8.04
CA ALA A 438 11.53 -4.77 7.71
C ALA A 438 12.55 -5.12 8.81
N GLN A 439 12.12 -5.20 10.07
CA GLN A 439 12.98 -5.57 11.21
C GLN A 439 13.48 -7.01 11.15
N MET A 440 12.89 -7.88 10.33
CA MET A 440 13.34 -9.28 10.25
C MET A 440 14.71 -9.39 9.58
N ASP A 441 15.53 -10.34 10.03
CA ASP A 441 16.90 -10.53 9.51
C ASP A 441 16.90 -11.44 8.26
N ASP A 442 16.28 -12.64 8.39
CA ASP A 442 16.22 -13.65 7.32
C ASP A 442 15.10 -14.66 7.56
N PHE A 443 14.71 -15.36 6.51
CA PHE A 443 13.75 -16.45 6.56
C PHE A 443 13.88 -17.35 5.31
N TYR A 444 13.19 -18.49 5.33
CA TYR A 444 13.13 -19.40 4.20
C TYR A 444 11.73 -19.47 3.62
N LEU A 445 11.63 -19.35 2.29
CA LEU A 445 10.43 -19.73 1.55
C LEU A 445 10.55 -21.20 1.17
N VAL A 446 9.63 -22.02 1.62
CA VAL A 446 9.66 -23.48 1.39
C VAL A 446 8.38 -23.91 0.69
N PRO A 447 8.47 -24.48 -0.54
CA PRO A 447 7.28 -24.99 -1.22
C PRO A 447 6.72 -26.19 -0.44
N ARG A 448 5.41 -26.24 -0.32
CA ARG A 448 4.68 -27.38 0.26
C ARG A 448 3.87 -28.14 -0.78
N ASP A 449 3.81 -27.60 -1.99
CA ASP A 449 3.17 -28.15 -3.15
C ASP A 449 4.14 -28.11 -4.34
N ARG A 450 3.86 -28.92 -5.37
CA ARG A 450 4.69 -28.96 -6.59
C ARG A 450 4.52 -27.75 -7.50
N GLN A 451 3.40 -27.06 -7.34
CA GLN A 451 3.03 -25.88 -8.11
C GLN A 451 2.72 -24.76 -7.13
N THR A 452 3.75 -24.16 -6.57
CA THR A 452 3.62 -23.01 -5.67
C THR A 452 4.05 -21.75 -6.40
N VAL A 453 3.14 -20.79 -6.49
CA VAL A 453 3.40 -19.47 -7.08
C VAL A 453 3.10 -18.41 -6.06
N LEU A 454 4.10 -17.56 -5.81
CA LEU A 454 3.98 -16.39 -4.94
C LEU A 454 4.14 -15.12 -5.77
N LEU A 455 3.43 -14.06 -5.38
CA LEU A 455 3.78 -12.68 -5.74
C LEU A 455 4.52 -12.09 -4.55
N GLU A 456 5.66 -11.48 -4.81
CA GLU A 456 6.45 -10.70 -3.86
C GLU A 456 6.28 -9.23 -4.21
N ALA A 457 5.79 -8.42 -3.27
CA ALA A 457 5.65 -6.99 -3.43
C ALA A 457 6.48 -6.24 -2.40
N VAL A 458 7.18 -5.20 -2.85
CA VAL A 458 7.98 -4.30 -2.03
C VAL A 458 7.76 -2.86 -2.48
N THR A 459 7.87 -1.92 -1.56
CA THR A 459 7.87 -0.48 -1.84
C THR A 459 9.26 0.07 -1.57
N ARG A 460 9.80 0.80 -2.52
CA ARG A 460 11.05 1.55 -2.39
C ARG A 460 10.79 2.95 -2.91
N PRO A 461 10.60 3.93 -2.03
CA PRO A 461 10.50 5.32 -2.47
C PRO A 461 11.76 5.66 -3.27
N VAL A 462 11.58 6.28 -4.41
CA VAL A 462 12.72 6.88 -5.12
C VAL A 462 13.15 8.07 -4.28
N ASP A 463 14.45 8.27 -4.11
CA ASP A 463 15.05 9.41 -3.39
C ASP A 463 14.66 10.73 -4.07
N ASP A 464 13.40 11.12 -4.01
CA ASP A 464 12.98 12.40 -4.56
C ASP A 464 12.09 13.21 -3.61
N VAL A 465 12.31 14.41 -3.66
CA VAL A 465 12.38 15.59 -2.87
C VAL A 465 11.03 16.12 -2.37
N ASP A 466 9.95 15.68 -2.90
CA ASP A 466 8.62 16.03 -2.40
C ASP A 466 7.99 14.84 -1.67
N ALA A 467 8.68 14.42 -0.58
CA ALA A 467 8.14 13.41 0.31
C ALA A 467 6.69 13.76 0.66
N TYR A 468 5.78 12.81 0.46
CA TYR A 468 4.46 12.88 1.05
C TYR A 468 4.66 13.03 2.56
N ILE A 469 4.40 14.22 3.06
CA ILE A 469 4.40 14.47 4.50
C ILE A 469 2.99 14.17 4.97
N ASP A 470 2.83 13.10 5.76
CA ASP A 470 1.59 12.80 6.46
C ASP A 470 1.13 14.08 7.21
N PRO A 471 -0.07 14.62 6.91
CA PRO A 471 -0.60 15.82 7.57
C PRO A 471 -0.65 15.71 9.08
N MET A 472 -0.74 14.48 9.63
CA MET A 472 -0.68 14.25 11.07
C MET A 472 0.72 14.45 11.64
N THR A 473 1.78 14.26 10.83
CA THR A 473 3.17 14.52 11.26
C THR A 473 3.45 16.00 11.35
N GLU A 474 2.92 16.83 10.44
CA GLU A 474 3.01 18.29 10.51
C GLU A 474 2.34 18.85 11.76
N ALA A 475 1.17 18.30 12.14
CA ALA A 475 0.45 18.74 13.34
C ALA A 475 1.22 18.49 14.66
N TYR A 476 2.15 17.52 14.67
CA TYR A 476 3.01 17.26 15.84
C TYR A 476 4.30 18.08 15.84
N LEU A 477 4.78 18.52 14.69
CA LEU A 477 5.98 19.38 14.60
C LEU A 477 5.68 20.81 15.03
N ASP A 478 4.47 21.30 14.81
CA ASP A 478 4.02 22.65 15.25
C ASP A 478 3.84 22.77 16.78
N ASP A 479 3.62 21.65 17.50
CA ASP A 479 3.48 21.66 18.95
C ASP A 479 4.83 21.67 19.71
N GLU A 480 5.94 21.24 19.10
CA GLU A 480 7.27 21.26 19.76
C GLU A 480 7.97 22.64 19.67
N ASP A 481 7.63 23.49 18.71
CA ASP A 481 8.20 24.83 18.58
C ASP A 481 7.54 25.89 19.48
N TYR A 482 6.47 25.55 20.21
CA TYR A 482 5.75 26.51 21.07
C TYR A 482 6.22 26.56 22.52
N GLU A 483 7.06 25.66 22.99
CA GLU A 483 7.61 25.71 24.37
C GLU A 483 8.87 26.57 24.56
N GLY A 484 9.32 27.28 23.53
CA GLY A 484 10.57 28.05 23.54
C GLY A 484 10.43 29.57 23.65
N LEU A 485 9.23 30.17 23.73
CA LEU A 485 9.03 31.64 23.65
C LEU A 485 8.28 32.28 24.82
N GLU A 486 8.27 31.67 25.99
CA GLU A 486 7.87 32.39 27.22
C GLU A 486 9.06 32.62 28.14
N ASP A 487 9.93 33.59 27.81
CA ASP A 487 10.68 34.38 28.78
C ASP A 487 11.28 35.61 28.09
N GLY A 488 10.62 36.73 28.27
CA GLY A 488 11.23 38.06 28.06
C GLY A 488 10.39 39.05 27.31
N LEU A 489 9.63 39.82 28.04
CA LEU A 489 9.55 41.26 28.03
C LEU A 489 8.21 41.74 28.64
N LEU A 490 8.24 41.95 29.94
CA LEU A 490 7.41 42.95 30.58
C LEU A 490 8.09 44.29 30.35
N ASP A 491 7.44 45.20 29.70
CA ASP A 491 7.54 46.64 30.01
C ASP A 491 6.25 47.35 29.62
N ASP A 492 5.80 48.12 30.61
CA ASP A 492 4.64 48.96 30.65
C ASP A 492 4.60 50.00 29.50
N ASP A 493 3.41 50.33 29.03
CA ASP A 493 2.90 51.71 29.12
C ASP A 493 1.45 51.82 28.59
N ASP A 494 0.67 52.53 29.39
CA ASP A 494 -0.70 53.02 29.23
C ASP A 494 -1.02 53.66 27.87
N GLU A 495 -2.25 53.54 27.39
CA GLU A 495 -3.24 54.61 27.19
C GLU A 495 -4.49 54.16 26.41
N ASP A 496 -5.61 54.35 27.10
CA ASP A 496 -6.97 54.69 26.68
C ASP A 496 -7.32 54.74 25.19
N VAL A 497 -8.49 54.19 24.83
CA VAL A 497 -9.68 54.89 24.33
C VAL A 497 -10.68 53.99 23.59
N ALA A 498 -11.89 53.91 24.18
CA ALA A 498 -13.23 53.89 23.58
C ALA A 498 -13.71 52.69 22.72
N GLU A 499 -14.68 51.98 23.28
CA GLU A 499 -15.79 51.36 22.55
C GLU A 499 -16.66 52.39 21.78
N PRO A 500 -17.32 51.98 20.72
CA PRO A 500 -18.76 51.84 20.90
C PRO A 500 -19.44 50.64 20.18
N SER A 501 -20.26 50.02 20.98
CA SER A 501 -21.65 49.56 20.73
C SER A 501 -22.14 49.23 19.31
N GLY A 502 -22.73 48.06 19.16
CA GLY A 502 -24.02 48.03 18.52
C GLY A 502 -24.34 46.86 17.60
N ALA A 503 -25.21 46.00 18.13
CA ALA A 503 -26.29 45.30 17.39
C ALA A 503 -26.02 44.00 16.64
N SER A 504 -26.34 42.90 17.28
CA SER A 504 -27.12 41.78 16.72
C SER A 504 -28.53 42.29 16.27
N PRO A 505 -29.42 41.50 15.64
CA PRO A 505 -29.46 40.02 15.52
C PRO A 505 -30.17 39.47 14.27
N LEU A 506 -30.43 38.12 14.31
CA LEU A 506 -31.46 37.34 13.60
C LEU A 506 -31.08 36.89 12.16
N GLY A 507 -31.31 35.68 11.76
CA GLY A 507 -32.31 34.71 12.16
C GLY A 507 -32.16 33.36 11.50
N PHE A 508 -32.68 32.43 12.20
CA PHE A 508 -33.12 31.08 11.88
C PHE A 508 -33.81 30.88 10.53
N PHE A 509 -33.60 29.69 9.93
CA PHE A 509 -34.57 28.79 9.32
C PHE A 509 -33.77 27.65 8.73
N GLY A 510 -33.91 26.38 9.01
CA GLY A 510 -35.09 25.62 9.35
C GLY A 510 -35.33 24.56 8.30
N ALA A 511 -34.91 23.36 8.63
CA ALA A 511 -35.40 22.04 8.31
C ALA A 511 -36.25 21.79 7.02
N GLY A 512 -35.96 20.63 6.41
CA GLY A 512 -37.09 19.89 5.84
C GLY A 512 -36.81 19.00 4.65
N ARG A 513 -36.62 17.72 4.94
CA ARG A 513 -36.88 16.47 4.18
C ARG A 513 -35.81 15.96 3.27
#